data_bc83e405f6f400e6616dda41452b000f
#
_entry.id   bc83e405f6f400e6616dda41452b000f
#
_cell.length_a   1.000
_cell.length_b   1.000
_cell.length_c   1.000
_cell.angle_alpha   90.00
_cell.angle_beta   90.00
_cell.angle_gamma   90.00
#
_symmetry.space_group_name_H-M   'P 1'
#
loop_
_entity.id
_entity.type
_entity.pdbx_description
1 polymer ?
#
loop_
_entity_poly.entity_id
_entity_poly.type
_entity_poly.pdbx_seq_one_letter_code
_entity_poly.pdbx_strand_id
1 'polypeptide(L)'
;MSPNTMRWFLERISARSLPISFGIKERTEYPEDFAKLVQKKTLKHASNLDTVSCDFCDGDDLHESQVRNKNGKLSYVCDNGNGTKKLTDEDVAIFDYDNNNFLKTLTDELGLSVDGGSHKDEASYSSDAFFRLGIYEDKTKKMKVEVYYLRNNDAFEPTIRFNELGNLPKMLITNTMRADLIAGKENLFTCVLSDILAPSSKKNIFDKTAFAKCFDAVRRVRFDKKDGHLFLDNKRIFTTSLSGNHYAFLSCLWDKWMQQIPHSEIHLFVKGEMEGKKTKNETAQKFCQKMKNEIKSKCTDIDKIITTPTSGHYMMADPL
;
A
#
# COMPACT_ATOMS: atom_id res chain seq x y z
N MET A 1 0.09 1.52 24.82
CA MET A 1 0.44 1.61 23.39
C MET A 1 0.88 3.03 23.13
N SER A 2 2.15 3.29 22.82
CA SER A 2 2.59 4.62 22.37
C SER A 2 1.76 4.98 21.14
N PRO A 3 1.15 6.14 21.06
CA PRO A 3 0.49 6.58 19.86
C PRO A 3 1.53 6.56 18.73
N ASN A 4 1.10 6.12 17.56
CA ASN A 4 1.95 6.02 16.37
C ASN A 4 2.38 7.44 15.99
N THR A 5 3.57 7.81 16.42
CA THR A 5 4.04 9.20 16.53
C THR A 5 4.16 9.90 15.17
N MET A 6 4.45 9.15 14.09
CA MET A 6 4.56 9.70 12.73
C MET A 6 3.21 10.02 12.06
N ARG A 7 2.08 9.70 12.68
CA ARG A 7 0.76 9.90 12.05
C ARG A 7 0.48 11.38 11.73
N TRP A 8 0.87 12.27 12.64
CA TRP A 8 0.76 13.72 12.45
C TRP A 8 1.44 14.21 11.15
N PHE A 9 2.66 13.66 10.89
CA PHE A 9 3.42 13.99 9.69
C PHE A 9 2.69 13.50 8.42
N LEU A 10 2.23 12.23 8.43
CA LEU A 10 1.51 11.66 7.29
C LEU A 10 0.21 12.40 6.99
N GLU A 11 -0.55 12.78 8.02
CA GLU A 11 -1.77 13.58 7.88
C GLU A 11 -1.47 14.94 7.23
N ARG A 12 -0.37 15.58 7.64
CA ARG A 12 0.00 16.90 7.11
C ARG A 12 0.47 16.85 5.66
N ILE A 13 1.27 15.85 5.28
CA ILE A 13 1.72 15.73 3.88
C ILE A 13 0.61 15.23 2.94
N SER A 14 -0.44 14.58 3.46
CA SER A 14 -1.58 14.11 2.66
C SER A 14 -2.62 15.20 2.44
N ALA A 15 -2.75 16.16 3.35
CA ALA A 15 -3.81 17.17 3.34
C ALA A 15 -3.51 18.38 2.45
N ARG A 16 -2.25 18.57 1.98
CA ARG A 16 -1.83 19.83 1.32
C ARG A 16 -1.12 19.59 -0.01
N SER A 17 -1.29 20.57 -0.91
CA SER A 17 -0.40 20.74 -2.06
C SER A 17 1.00 21.15 -1.59
N LEU A 18 2.03 20.84 -2.38
CA LEU A 18 3.39 21.32 -2.13
C LEU A 18 3.50 22.82 -2.40
N PRO A 19 4.36 23.56 -1.71
CA PRO A 19 5.29 23.16 -0.68
C PRO A 19 4.63 22.99 0.70
N ILE A 20 5.21 22.11 1.55
CA ILE A 20 4.78 21.89 2.94
C ILE A 20 5.97 22.16 3.85
N SER A 21 5.79 23.05 4.81
CA SER A 21 6.85 23.44 5.75
C SER A 21 6.48 23.07 7.20
N PHE A 22 7.51 22.83 7.99
CA PHE A 22 7.45 22.44 9.40
C PHE A 22 8.38 23.34 10.21
N GLY A 23 7.96 23.70 11.41
CA GLY A 23 8.70 24.61 12.27
C GLY A 23 8.93 24.09 13.68
N ILE A 24 9.15 25.06 14.59
CA ILE A 24 9.43 24.78 16.00
C ILE A 24 8.32 23.99 16.71
N LYS A 25 7.06 24.25 16.37
CA LYS A 25 5.89 23.60 16.97
C LYS A 25 5.98 22.08 16.83
N GLU A 26 6.11 21.60 15.60
CA GLU A 26 6.17 20.16 15.32
C GLU A 26 7.44 19.52 15.89
N ARG A 27 8.54 20.27 15.88
CA ARG A 27 9.79 19.80 16.48
C ARG A 27 9.69 19.66 18.01
N THR A 28 8.98 20.56 18.67
CA THR A 28 8.78 20.52 20.13
C THR A 28 7.80 19.43 20.55
N GLU A 29 6.73 19.26 19.78
CA GLU A 29 5.71 18.23 20.06
C GLU A 29 6.20 16.81 19.74
N TYR A 30 7.05 16.64 18.71
CA TYR A 30 7.48 15.34 18.18
C TYR A 30 8.99 15.26 17.95
N PRO A 31 9.85 15.52 18.96
CA PRO A 31 11.28 15.74 18.77
C PRO A 31 12.02 14.54 18.16
N GLU A 32 11.68 13.31 18.57
CA GLU A 32 12.31 12.09 18.07
C GLU A 32 11.96 11.82 16.60
N ASP A 33 10.68 11.95 16.26
CA ASP A 33 10.23 11.74 14.89
C ASP A 33 10.74 12.83 13.96
N PHE A 34 10.71 14.07 14.41
CA PHE A 34 11.24 15.21 13.65
C PHE A 34 12.74 15.02 13.35
N ALA A 35 13.54 14.68 14.37
CA ALA A 35 14.97 14.41 14.20
C ALA A 35 15.22 13.26 13.19
N LYS A 36 14.39 12.20 13.23
CA LYS A 36 14.45 11.08 12.30
C LYS A 36 14.17 11.53 10.86
N LEU A 37 13.14 12.35 10.64
CA LEU A 37 12.78 12.89 9.32
C LEU A 37 13.90 13.77 8.75
N VAL A 38 14.53 14.59 9.59
CA VAL A 38 15.69 15.41 9.21
C VAL A 38 16.89 14.52 8.88
N GLN A 39 17.19 13.51 9.70
CA GLN A 39 18.29 12.56 9.45
C GLN A 39 18.13 11.82 8.12
N LYS A 40 16.89 11.45 7.78
CA LYS A 40 16.55 10.80 6.49
C LYS A 40 16.45 11.80 5.34
N LYS A 41 16.67 13.09 5.58
CA LYS A 41 16.53 14.18 4.60
C LYS A 41 15.13 14.31 4.01
N THR A 42 14.14 13.73 4.67
CA THR A 42 12.71 13.91 4.33
C THR A 42 12.26 15.34 4.67
N LEU A 43 12.85 15.91 5.71
CA LEU A 43 12.77 17.33 6.02
C LEU A 43 14.15 17.98 5.78
N LYS A 44 14.17 19.07 5.04
CA LYS A 44 15.37 19.87 4.75
C LYS A 44 15.23 21.26 5.28
N HIS A 45 16.25 21.77 5.94
CA HIS A 45 16.29 23.18 6.32
C HIS A 45 16.12 24.06 5.08
N ALA A 46 15.14 24.94 5.11
CA ALA A 46 14.78 25.83 3.99
C ALA A 46 15.18 27.28 4.28
N SER A 47 14.75 27.80 5.43
CA SER A 47 14.97 29.18 5.82
C SER A 47 14.85 29.32 7.35
N ASN A 48 15.02 30.55 7.82
CA ASN A 48 14.70 30.92 9.19
C ASN A 48 13.44 31.79 9.20
N LEU A 49 12.70 31.74 10.28
CA LEU A 49 11.56 32.64 10.52
C LEU A 49 12.04 34.08 10.71
N ASP A 50 11.33 35.02 10.09
CA ASP A 50 11.54 36.45 10.34
C ASP A 50 10.77 36.93 11.57
N THR A 51 9.71 36.19 11.96
CA THR A 51 8.88 36.47 13.12
C THR A 51 8.66 35.21 13.96
N VAL A 52 8.47 35.38 15.26
CA VAL A 52 8.10 34.32 16.21
C VAL A 52 6.95 34.77 17.10
N SER A 53 6.14 33.84 17.57
CA SER A 53 5.11 34.16 18.57
C SER A 53 5.75 34.62 19.88
N CYS A 54 5.22 35.69 20.45
CA CYS A 54 5.73 36.25 21.69
C CYS A 54 5.33 35.41 22.90
N ASP A 55 6.30 34.90 23.68
CA ASP A 55 6.03 34.09 24.87
C ASP A 55 5.70 34.95 26.12
N PHE A 56 5.78 36.26 26.01
CA PHE A 56 5.53 37.18 27.15
C PHE A 56 4.08 37.68 27.19
N CYS A 57 3.27 37.29 26.20
CA CYS A 57 1.90 37.77 26.03
C CYS A 57 0.94 36.59 25.89
N ASP A 58 -0.20 36.66 26.56
CA ASP A 58 -1.22 35.62 26.56
C ASP A 58 -2.59 36.18 26.07
N GLY A 59 -3.47 35.31 25.65
CA GLY A 59 -4.84 35.63 25.27
C GLY A 59 -4.93 36.61 24.08
N ASP A 60 -5.68 37.70 24.24
CA ASP A 60 -5.92 38.68 23.17
C ASP A 60 -4.69 39.52 22.81
N ASP A 61 -3.64 39.50 23.64
CA ASP A 61 -2.36 40.20 23.40
C ASP A 61 -1.33 39.33 22.63
N LEU A 62 -1.70 38.15 22.19
CA LEU A 62 -0.84 37.30 21.36
C LEU A 62 -0.47 38.01 20.07
N HIS A 63 0.83 38.22 19.84
CA HIS A 63 1.35 38.84 18.63
C HIS A 63 2.65 38.16 18.19
N GLU A 64 3.02 38.39 16.92
CA GLU A 64 4.32 37.99 16.40
C GLU A 64 5.35 39.10 16.60
N SER A 65 6.51 38.72 17.11
CA SER A 65 7.63 39.63 17.30
C SER A 65 8.74 39.36 16.26
N GLN A 66 9.36 40.44 15.77
CA GLN A 66 10.42 40.38 14.76
C GLN A 66 11.68 39.71 15.34
N VAL A 67 12.23 38.74 14.61
CA VAL A 67 13.53 38.14 14.93
C VAL A 67 14.64 39.09 14.56
N ARG A 68 15.50 39.39 15.51
CA ARG A 68 16.64 40.27 15.34
C ARG A 68 17.94 39.43 15.39
N ASN A 69 18.78 39.58 14.38
CA ASN A 69 20.10 39.00 14.35
C ASN A 69 21.13 40.12 14.61
N LYS A 70 21.81 40.05 15.75
CA LYS A 70 22.87 41.00 16.12
C LYS A 70 24.17 40.21 16.35
N ASN A 71 25.09 40.31 15.40
CA ASN A 71 26.37 39.61 15.45
C ASN A 71 26.27 38.09 15.62
N GLY A 72 25.33 37.44 14.90
CA GLY A 72 25.07 36.01 15.00
C GLY A 72 24.27 35.57 16.22
N LYS A 73 23.77 36.52 17.05
CA LYS A 73 22.92 36.25 18.17
C LYS A 73 21.49 36.59 17.82
N LEU A 74 20.64 35.56 17.81
CA LEU A 74 19.23 35.70 17.54
C LEU A 74 18.45 36.06 18.83
N SER A 75 17.51 36.97 18.69
CA SER A 75 16.61 37.36 19.79
C SER A 75 15.34 38.00 19.22
N TYR A 76 14.29 38.09 20.03
CA TYR A 76 13.18 39.01 19.77
C TYR A 76 12.94 39.88 21.03
N VAL A 77 12.30 41.00 20.80
CA VAL A 77 11.83 41.92 21.85
C VAL A 77 10.31 41.93 21.75
N CYS A 78 9.62 41.74 22.86
CA CYS A 78 8.18 41.88 22.93
C CYS A 78 7.79 43.34 22.56
N ASP A 79 6.91 43.52 21.58
CA ASP A 79 6.49 44.83 21.16
C ASP A 79 5.69 45.60 22.24
N ASN A 80 5.09 44.86 23.17
CA ASN A 80 4.45 45.44 24.36
C ASN A 80 5.46 45.75 25.49
N GLY A 81 6.74 45.59 25.27
CA GLY A 81 7.79 45.90 26.25
C GLY A 81 7.97 44.89 27.39
N ASN A 82 7.31 43.76 27.32
CA ASN A 82 7.29 42.77 28.44
C ASN A 82 8.59 41.97 28.57
N GLY A 83 9.54 42.05 27.61
CA GLY A 83 10.81 41.36 27.74
C GLY A 83 11.56 41.14 26.42
N THR A 84 12.72 40.52 26.56
CA THR A 84 13.56 40.08 25.44
C THR A 84 13.91 38.62 25.62
N LYS A 85 13.71 37.81 24.59
CA LYS A 85 14.09 36.40 24.59
C LYS A 85 15.22 36.14 23.59
N LYS A 86 16.24 35.40 24.06
CA LYS A 86 17.28 34.87 23.18
C LYS A 86 16.73 33.65 22.44
N LEU A 87 17.06 33.56 21.16
CA LEU A 87 16.68 32.46 20.30
C LEU A 87 17.93 31.70 19.87
N THR A 88 17.78 30.42 19.61
CA THR A 88 18.76 29.60 18.92
C THR A 88 18.43 29.52 17.44
N ASP A 89 19.37 29.10 16.60
CA ASP A 89 19.10 28.83 15.17
C ASP A 89 17.97 27.82 15.00
N GLU A 90 17.86 26.91 15.96
CA GLU A 90 16.80 25.91 15.96
C GLU A 90 15.42 26.46 16.24
N ASP A 91 15.30 27.56 17.05
CA ASP A 91 14.01 28.16 17.39
C ASP A 91 13.37 28.85 16.17
N VAL A 92 14.17 29.23 15.20
CA VAL A 92 13.70 29.94 14.00
C VAL A 92 13.73 29.09 12.73
N ALA A 93 14.32 27.91 12.78
CA ALA A 93 14.50 27.07 11.61
C ALA A 93 13.16 26.58 11.03
N ILE A 94 12.99 26.73 9.73
CA ILE A 94 11.90 26.15 8.93
C ILE A 94 12.48 25.00 8.09
N PHE A 95 11.74 23.91 8.05
CA PHE A 95 12.10 22.73 7.28
C PHE A 95 11.02 22.44 6.25
N ASP A 96 11.41 22.32 4.99
CA ASP A 96 10.53 21.94 3.92
C ASP A 96 10.52 20.41 3.73
N TYR A 97 9.35 19.89 3.41
CA TYR A 97 9.17 18.51 3.03
C TYR A 97 9.79 18.24 1.66
N ASP A 98 10.71 17.27 1.63
CA ASP A 98 11.33 16.77 0.40
C ASP A 98 10.65 15.47 -0.04
N ASN A 99 9.70 15.61 -0.98
CA ASN A 99 8.96 14.47 -1.52
C ASN A 99 9.86 13.42 -2.17
N ASN A 100 10.92 13.83 -2.88
CA ASN A 100 11.83 12.89 -3.56
C ASN A 100 12.62 12.05 -2.56
N ASN A 101 13.14 12.66 -1.50
CA ASN A 101 13.83 11.92 -0.44
C ASN A 101 12.87 11.06 0.39
N PHE A 102 11.64 11.50 0.59
CA PHE A 102 10.61 10.66 1.20
C PHE A 102 10.33 9.40 0.38
N LEU A 103 10.09 9.53 -0.93
CA LEU A 103 9.86 8.40 -1.84
C LEU A 103 11.07 7.47 -1.89
N LYS A 104 12.27 8.04 -1.94
CA LYS A 104 13.52 7.27 -1.87
C LYS A 104 13.61 6.48 -0.56
N THR A 105 13.36 7.13 0.58
CA THR A 105 13.39 6.47 1.90
C THR A 105 12.37 5.35 1.97
N LEU A 106 11.15 5.58 1.47
CA LEU A 106 10.08 4.58 1.40
C LEU A 106 10.52 3.38 0.56
N THR A 107 11.05 3.61 -0.63
CA THR A 107 11.57 2.56 -1.53
C THR A 107 12.69 1.75 -0.89
N ASP A 108 13.71 2.43 -0.34
CA ASP A 108 14.90 1.79 0.24
C ASP A 108 14.54 0.97 1.49
N GLU A 109 13.75 1.53 2.41
CA GLU A 109 13.42 0.88 3.67
C GLU A 109 12.44 -0.29 3.50
N LEU A 110 11.57 -0.24 2.51
CA LEU A 110 10.70 -1.37 2.15
C LEU A 110 11.46 -2.43 1.32
N GLY A 111 12.64 -2.12 0.81
CA GLY A 111 13.47 -3.02 0.01
C GLY A 111 12.89 -3.31 -1.36
N LEU A 112 12.34 -2.28 -2.02
CA LEU A 112 11.82 -2.38 -3.37
C LEU A 112 12.97 -2.31 -4.37
N SER A 113 12.89 -3.11 -5.44
CA SER A 113 13.80 -3.01 -6.57
C SER A 113 13.26 -1.99 -7.57
N VAL A 114 14.11 -1.06 -7.98
CA VAL A 114 13.81 -0.13 -9.05
C VAL A 114 14.42 -0.72 -10.32
N ASP A 115 13.58 -1.32 -11.18
CA ASP A 115 14.05 -1.74 -12.50
C ASP A 115 14.39 -0.47 -13.30
N GLY A 116 15.65 -0.27 -13.61
CA GLY A 116 16.33 0.71 -14.47
C GLY A 116 15.61 1.87 -15.19
N GLY A 117 14.31 2.00 -15.02
CA GLY A 117 13.51 3.12 -15.44
C GLY A 117 13.50 4.18 -14.36
N SER A 118 14.01 5.36 -14.66
CA SER A 118 13.98 6.49 -13.76
C SER A 118 12.54 6.80 -13.35
N HIS A 119 12.31 7.21 -12.11
CA HIS A 119 11.02 7.77 -11.63
C HIS A 119 10.47 8.93 -12.51
N LYS A 120 11.22 9.33 -13.53
CA LYS A 120 10.91 10.46 -14.42
C LYS A 120 10.24 10.07 -15.74
N ASP A 121 10.29 8.82 -16.17
CA ASP A 121 9.91 8.46 -17.55
C ASP A 121 8.44 8.03 -17.74
N GLU A 122 7.67 7.84 -16.66
CA GLU A 122 6.23 7.63 -16.76
C GLU A 122 5.46 8.97 -16.63
N ALA A 123 5.81 9.93 -17.45
CA ALA A 123 5.20 11.26 -17.54
C ALA A 123 3.70 11.27 -17.92
N SER A 124 3.08 10.13 -18.12
CA SER A 124 1.65 10.03 -18.42
C SER A 124 0.74 10.00 -17.19
N TYR A 125 1.30 9.91 -15.98
CA TYR A 125 0.55 9.94 -14.71
C TYR A 125 0.99 11.13 -13.84
N SER A 126 1.17 12.29 -14.46
CA SER A 126 1.66 13.50 -13.81
C SER A 126 0.60 14.17 -12.92
N SER A 127 0.20 13.49 -11.86
CA SER A 127 -0.23 14.23 -10.68
C SER A 127 0.93 14.17 -9.68
N ASP A 128 1.29 15.30 -9.07
CA ASP A 128 2.25 15.41 -7.97
C ASP A 128 1.86 14.53 -6.75
N ALA A 129 0.96 13.60 -6.94
CA ALA A 129 0.32 12.80 -5.92
C ALA A 129 0.43 11.29 -6.11
N PHE A 130 0.75 10.79 -7.31
CA PHE A 130 0.80 9.35 -7.63
C PHE A 130 2.18 8.94 -8.16
N PHE A 131 2.80 7.93 -7.54
CA PHE A 131 4.19 7.55 -7.79
C PHE A 131 4.34 6.04 -7.88
N ARG A 132 5.05 5.54 -8.89
CA ARG A 132 5.55 4.18 -8.92
C ARG A 132 6.82 4.10 -8.07
N LEU A 133 6.83 3.23 -7.06
CA LEU A 133 7.97 3.06 -6.16
C LEU A 133 8.95 1.98 -6.64
N GLY A 134 8.46 0.94 -7.31
CA GLY A 134 9.28 -0.18 -7.75
C GLY A 134 8.58 -1.52 -7.62
N ILE A 135 9.36 -2.59 -7.55
CA ILE A 135 8.87 -3.96 -7.45
C ILE A 135 9.27 -4.54 -6.09
N TYR A 136 8.29 -5.08 -5.38
CA TYR A 136 8.51 -5.96 -4.23
C TYR A 136 8.65 -7.40 -4.71
N GLU A 137 9.72 -8.07 -4.30
CA GLU A 137 9.96 -9.48 -4.60
C GLU A 137 10.04 -10.29 -3.31
N ASP A 138 9.12 -11.22 -3.12
CA ASP A 138 9.21 -12.25 -2.08
C ASP A 138 9.70 -13.55 -2.73
N LYS A 139 10.98 -13.86 -2.49
CA LYS A 139 11.62 -15.08 -3.05
C LYS A 139 11.02 -16.36 -2.47
N THR A 140 10.53 -16.32 -1.23
CA THR A 140 9.92 -17.48 -0.55
C THR A 140 8.59 -17.82 -1.21
N LYS A 141 7.76 -16.81 -1.44
CA LYS A 141 6.46 -16.94 -2.11
C LYS A 141 6.57 -16.91 -3.64
N LYS A 142 7.77 -16.73 -4.21
CA LYS A 142 8.00 -16.53 -5.65
C LYS A 142 7.10 -15.47 -6.27
N MET A 143 6.85 -14.40 -5.51
CA MET A 143 5.89 -13.37 -5.85
C MET A 143 6.59 -12.08 -6.21
N LYS A 144 6.10 -11.43 -7.29
CA LYS A 144 6.49 -10.06 -7.67
C LYS A 144 5.25 -9.18 -7.73
N VAL A 145 5.33 -8.02 -7.09
CA VAL A 145 4.24 -7.05 -7.02
C VAL A 145 4.77 -5.67 -7.35
N GLU A 146 4.13 -4.96 -8.24
CA GLU A 146 4.42 -3.54 -8.46
C GLU A 146 3.84 -2.70 -7.33
N VAL A 147 4.64 -1.78 -6.80
CA VAL A 147 4.27 -0.96 -5.65
C VAL A 147 4.16 0.49 -6.09
N TYR A 148 3.03 1.09 -5.75
CA TYR A 148 2.68 2.49 -6.01
C TYR A 148 2.39 3.22 -4.70
N TYR A 149 2.60 4.53 -4.68
CA TYR A 149 2.22 5.40 -3.58
C TYR A 149 1.30 6.51 -4.06
N LEU A 150 0.20 6.69 -3.35
CA LEU A 150 -0.74 7.79 -3.54
C LEU A 150 -0.65 8.73 -2.34
N ARG A 151 -0.07 9.92 -2.54
CA ARG A 151 0.14 10.91 -1.49
C ARG A 151 -1.14 11.63 -1.08
N ASN A 152 -1.90 12.09 -2.05
CA ASN A 152 -3.13 12.87 -1.83
C ASN A 152 -4.33 12.13 -2.42
N ASN A 153 -5.28 11.81 -1.57
CA ASN A 153 -6.48 11.09 -1.97
C ASN A 153 -7.50 11.98 -2.70
N ASP A 154 -7.49 13.31 -2.44
CA ASP A 154 -8.48 14.23 -2.99
C ASP A 154 -8.18 14.61 -4.45
N ALA A 155 -6.91 14.48 -4.85
CA ALA A 155 -6.47 14.74 -6.23
C ALA A 155 -6.56 13.48 -7.13
N PHE A 156 -7.05 12.36 -6.58
CA PHE A 156 -7.13 11.11 -7.31
C PHE A 156 -8.44 11.02 -8.08
N GLU A 157 -8.40 11.37 -9.35
CA GLU A 157 -9.48 10.98 -10.25
C GLU A 157 -9.45 9.47 -10.48
N PRO A 158 -10.63 8.78 -10.44
CA PRO A 158 -10.71 7.31 -10.63
C PRO A 158 -10.26 6.83 -12.02
N THR A 159 -9.69 7.71 -12.84
CA THR A 159 -9.24 7.45 -14.21
C THR A 159 -7.92 6.70 -14.32
N ILE A 160 -7.20 6.47 -13.21
CA ILE A 160 -6.01 5.61 -13.28
C ILE A 160 -6.47 4.20 -13.65
N ARG A 161 -6.24 3.85 -14.90
CA ARG A 161 -6.55 2.53 -15.44
C ARG A 161 -5.43 1.56 -15.01
N PHE A 162 -5.48 1.10 -13.76
CA PHE A 162 -4.51 0.11 -13.25
C PHE A 162 -4.34 -1.10 -14.19
N ASN A 163 -5.38 -1.42 -14.97
CA ASN A 163 -5.34 -2.52 -15.95
C ASN A 163 -4.39 -2.24 -17.11
N GLU A 164 -4.03 -1.00 -17.39
CA GLU A 164 -3.09 -0.59 -18.43
C GLU A 164 -1.62 -0.65 -17.95
N LEU A 165 -1.40 -0.76 -16.62
CA LEU A 165 -0.08 -0.74 -15.99
C LEU A 165 0.65 -2.10 -16.02
N GLY A 166 0.28 -3.02 -16.89
CA GLY A 166 0.93 -4.34 -17.00
C GLY A 166 0.25 -5.45 -16.18
N ASN A 167 0.82 -6.68 -16.25
CA ASN A 167 0.17 -7.90 -15.78
C ASN A 167 0.52 -8.30 -14.33
N LEU A 168 1.47 -7.61 -13.67
CA LEU A 168 1.81 -7.91 -12.28
C LEU A 168 0.70 -7.46 -11.33
N PRO A 169 0.49 -8.17 -10.22
CA PRO A 169 -0.30 -7.65 -9.11
C PRO A 169 0.25 -6.29 -8.64
N LYS A 170 -0.63 -5.43 -8.15
CA LYS A 170 -0.27 -4.08 -7.75
C LYS A 170 -0.61 -3.83 -6.29
N MET A 171 0.31 -3.23 -5.56
CA MET A 171 0.09 -2.73 -4.21
C MET A 171 0.06 -1.21 -4.26
N LEU A 172 -1.04 -0.62 -3.80
CA LEU A 172 -1.19 0.81 -3.64
C LEU A 172 -1.03 1.18 -2.16
N ILE A 173 0.04 1.90 -1.85
CA ILE A 173 0.23 2.50 -0.53
C ILE A 173 -0.51 3.83 -0.51
N THR A 174 -1.37 4.03 0.49
CA THR A 174 -2.16 5.25 0.67
C THR A 174 -1.99 5.80 2.08
N ASN A 175 -2.21 7.09 2.28
CA ASN A 175 -2.16 7.68 3.62
C ASN A 175 -3.39 7.32 4.46
N THR A 176 -4.53 7.12 3.81
CA THR A 176 -5.79 6.72 4.45
C THR A 176 -6.41 5.56 3.67
N MET A 177 -7.19 4.72 4.34
CA MET A 177 -7.87 3.61 3.67
C MET A 177 -8.92 4.11 2.68
N ARG A 178 -8.85 3.61 1.45
CA ARG A 178 -9.75 3.97 0.35
C ARG A 178 -10.31 2.69 -0.28
N ALA A 179 -11.36 2.16 0.34
CA ALA A 179 -12.03 0.95 -0.15
C ALA A 179 -12.62 1.11 -1.56
N ASP A 180 -13.00 2.33 -1.94
CA ASP A 180 -13.52 2.68 -3.26
C ASP A 180 -12.50 2.48 -4.39
N LEU A 181 -11.21 2.65 -4.10
CA LEU A 181 -10.15 2.47 -5.09
C LEU A 181 -9.93 1.01 -5.50
N ILE A 182 -10.25 0.07 -4.61
CA ILE A 182 -10.05 -1.37 -4.82
C ILE A 182 -11.33 -2.10 -5.21
N ALA A 183 -12.49 -1.47 -5.05
CA ALA A 183 -13.76 -2.10 -5.37
C ALA A 183 -13.79 -2.60 -6.81
N GLY A 184 -13.97 -3.92 -6.98
CA GLY A 184 -14.05 -4.57 -8.30
C GLY A 184 -12.72 -4.73 -9.06
N LYS A 185 -11.56 -4.50 -8.43
CA LYS A 185 -10.22 -4.65 -9.05
C LYS A 185 -9.50 -5.87 -8.49
N GLU A 186 -9.47 -6.96 -9.26
CA GLU A 186 -8.96 -8.27 -8.80
C GLU A 186 -7.45 -8.32 -8.50
N ASN A 187 -6.65 -7.40 -9.02
CA ASN A 187 -5.19 -7.41 -8.90
C ASN A 187 -4.63 -6.19 -8.18
N LEU A 188 -5.48 -5.42 -7.54
CA LEU A 188 -5.09 -4.25 -6.78
C LEU A 188 -5.27 -4.52 -5.29
N PHE A 189 -4.19 -4.40 -4.54
CA PHE A 189 -4.15 -4.48 -3.08
C PHE A 189 -3.84 -3.11 -2.52
N THR A 190 -4.29 -2.84 -1.31
CA THR A 190 -3.99 -1.58 -0.64
C THR A 190 -3.27 -1.83 0.68
N CYS A 191 -2.37 -0.91 1.00
CA CYS A 191 -1.68 -0.84 2.27
C CYS A 191 -1.77 0.61 2.77
N VAL A 192 -2.17 0.80 4.02
CA VAL A 192 -2.18 2.14 4.61
C VAL A 192 -0.80 2.44 5.17
N LEU A 193 -0.27 3.61 4.86
CA LEU A 193 1.08 3.99 5.23
C LEU A 193 1.30 3.96 6.76
N SER A 194 0.27 4.28 7.54
CA SER A 194 0.31 4.19 9.01
C SER A 194 0.54 2.77 9.54
N ASP A 195 0.12 1.74 8.79
CA ASP A 195 0.23 0.34 9.21
C ASP A 195 1.63 -0.22 9.04
N ILE A 196 2.44 0.45 8.23
CA ILE A 196 3.83 0.07 7.94
C ILE A 196 4.86 1.02 8.57
N LEU A 197 4.43 1.91 9.45
CA LEU A 197 5.36 2.75 10.22
C LEU A 197 6.15 1.92 11.22
N ALA A 198 7.45 2.16 11.27
CA ALA A 198 8.30 1.59 12.29
C ALA A 198 8.05 2.29 13.65
N PRO A 199 8.19 1.59 14.78
CA PRO A 199 8.19 2.22 16.10
C PRO A 199 9.23 3.34 16.20
N SER A 200 8.95 4.39 16.98
CA SER A 200 9.84 5.56 17.14
C SER A 200 11.24 5.18 17.61
N SER A 201 11.36 4.11 18.41
CA SER A 201 12.63 3.56 18.87
C SER A 201 13.50 2.95 17.77
N LYS A 202 12.95 2.64 16.59
CA LYS A 202 13.73 2.11 15.45
C LYS A 202 14.32 3.25 14.64
N LYS A 203 15.49 2.99 14.03
CA LYS A 203 16.20 3.94 13.15
C LYS A 203 15.44 4.23 11.84
N ASN A 204 14.64 3.27 11.37
CA ASN A 204 13.87 3.37 10.13
C ASN A 204 12.55 4.10 10.36
N ILE A 205 12.04 4.77 9.32
CA ILE A 205 10.68 5.33 9.28
C ILE A 205 9.66 4.22 9.02
N PHE A 206 9.99 3.27 8.12
CA PHE A 206 9.09 2.22 7.70
C PHE A 206 9.55 0.83 8.17
N ASP A 207 8.59 -0.03 8.46
CA ASP A 207 8.84 -1.42 8.89
C ASP A 207 8.61 -2.37 7.72
N LYS A 208 9.71 -2.88 7.15
CA LYS A 208 9.68 -3.86 6.06
C LYS A 208 8.90 -5.14 6.43
N THR A 209 8.93 -5.55 7.70
CA THR A 209 8.23 -6.75 8.16
C THR A 209 6.71 -6.51 8.19
N ALA A 210 6.29 -5.33 8.65
CA ALA A 210 4.88 -4.95 8.60
C ALA A 210 4.39 -4.84 7.15
N PHE A 211 5.20 -4.26 6.25
CA PHE A 211 4.90 -4.19 4.83
C PHE A 211 4.77 -5.58 4.19
N ALA A 212 5.67 -6.51 4.52
CA ALA A 212 5.59 -7.88 3.99
C ALA A 212 4.26 -8.57 4.34
N LYS A 213 3.67 -8.26 5.50
CA LYS A 213 2.36 -8.81 5.90
C LYS A 213 1.20 -8.31 5.04
N CYS A 214 1.32 -7.12 4.43
CA CYS A 214 0.30 -6.60 3.51
C CYS A 214 0.11 -7.50 2.29
N PHE A 215 1.11 -8.34 1.97
CA PHE A 215 1.06 -9.29 0.86
C PHE A 215 0.49 -10.66 1.23
N ASP A 216 0.08 -10.88 2.47
CA ASP A 216 -0.51 -12.17 2.85
C ASP A 216 -1.85 -12.43 2.12
N ALA A 217 -2.51 -11.37 1.65
CA ALA A 217 -3.70 -11.45 0.82
C ALA A 217 -3.40 -11.65 -0.68
N VAL A 218 -2.14 -11.47 -1.12
CA VAL A 218 -1.77 -11.61 -2.54
C VAL A 218 -1.58 -13.08 -2.87
N ARG A 219 -2.35 -13.57 -3.82
CA ARG A 219 -2.36 -14.98 -4.22
C ARG A 219 -1.43 -15.23 -5.39
N ARG A 220 -0.70 -16.34 -5.34
CA ARG A 220 0.11 -16.82 -6.49
C ARG A 220 -0.77 -17.33 -7.62
N VAL A 221 -1.91 -17.92 -7.25
CA VAL A 221 -2.94 -18.37 -8.19
C VAL A 221 -3.97 -17.25 -8.36
N ARG A 222 -4.37 -16.99 -9.58
CA ARG A 222 -5.43 -16.04 -9.92
C ARG A 222 -6.33 -16.61 -11.00
N PHE A 223 -7.63 -16.51 -10.82
CA PHE A 223 -8.61 -16.83 -11.85
C PHE A 223 -9.35 -15.56 -12.27
N ASP A 224 -9.06 -15.12 -13.50
CA ASP A 224 -9.75 -13.99 -14.11
C ASP A 224 -11.09 -14.46 -14.69
N LYS A 225 -12.17 -14.14 -13.99
CA LYS A 225 -13.52 -14.53 -14.40
C LYS A 225 -13.99 -13.81 -15.66
N LYS A 226 -13.49 -12.62 -15.93
CA LYS A 226 -13.90 -11.84 -17.10
C LYS A 226 -13.47 -12.52 -18.39
N ASP A 227 -12.24 -13.04 -18.41
CA ASP A 227 -11.62 -13.61 -19.60
C ASP A 227 -11.47 -15.14 -19.52
N GLY A 228 -11.83 -15.76 -18.40
CA GLY A 228 -11.71 -17.22 -18.18
C GLY A 228 -10.24 -17.69 -18.11
N HIS A 229 -9.33 -16.84 -17.67
CA HIS A 229 -7.91 -17.12 -17.59
C HIS A 229 -7.48 -17.53 -16.20
N LEU A 230 -6.76 -18.66 -16.09
CA LEU A 230 -6.10 -19.08 -14.86
C LEU A 230 -4.61 -18.77 -14.93
N PHE A 231 -4.10 -18.13 -13.90
CA PHE A 231 -2.70 -17.74 -13.76
C PHE A 231 -2.07 -18.43 -12.56
N LEU A 232 -0.79 -18.76 -12.67
CA LEU A 232 0.10 -19.14 -11.58
C LEU A 232 1.37 -18.32 -11.71
N ASP A 233 1.80 -17.65 -10.62
CA ASP A 233 2.98 -16.79 -10.59
C ASP A 233 2.99 -15.76 -11.76
N ASN A 234 1.82 -15.18 -12.04
CA ASN A 234 1.54 -14.23 -13.13
C ASN A 234 1.65 -14.80 -14.57
N LYS A 235 1.97 -16.07 -14.71
CA LYS A 235 1.97 -16.75 -16.02
C LYS A 235 0.59 -17.35 -16.25
N ARG A 236 -0.03 -17.02 -17.39
CA ARG A 236 -1.27 -17.68 -17.82
C ARG A 236 -1.00 -19.15 -18.12
N ILE A 237 -1.62 -20.03 -17.35
CA ILE A 237 -1.43 -21.48 -17.42
C ILE A 237 -2.60 -22.20 -18.08
N PHE A 238 -3.80 -21.60 -18.06
CA PHE A 238 -4.98 -22.19 -18.65
C PHE A 238 -5.99 -21.11 -19.10
N THR A 239 -6.76 -21.43 -20.12
CA THR A 239 -7.86 -20.58 -20.61
C THR A 239 -9.08 -21.47 -20.83
N THR A 240 -10.24 -21.01 -20.36
CA THR A 240 -11.51 -21.69 -20.55
C THR A 240 -12.55 -20.81 -21.23
N SER A 241 -13.50 -21.41 -21.90
CA SER A 241 -14.68 -20.71 -22.43
C SER A 241 -15.56 -20.25 -21.26
N LEU A 242 -16.03 -19.01 -21.28
CA LEU A 242 -16.83 -18.38 -20.22
C LEU A 242 -18.17 -19.08 -19.94
N SER A 243 -18.70 -19.83 -20.91
CA SER A 243 -19.93 -20.62 -20.77
C SER A 243 -19.71 -22.11 -20.52
N GLY A 244 -18.45 -22.54 -20.36
CA GLY A 244 -18.11 -23.94 -20.26
C GLY A 244 -18.12 -24.48 -18.83
N ASN A 245 -18.26 -25.81 -18.68
CA ASN A 245 -18.20 -26.49 -17.38
C ASN A 245 -16.87 -26.26 -16.65
N HIS A 246 -15.75 -26.12 -17.38
CA HIS A 246 -14.46 -25.80 -16.76
C HIS A 246 -14.42 -24.41 -16.13
N TYR A 247 -15.07 -23.42 -16.77
CA TYR A 247 -15.22 -22.09 -16.20
C TYR A 247 -16.03 -22.14 -14.90
N ALA A 248 -17.18 -22.77 -14.92
CA ALA A 248 -18.03 -22.92 -13.74
C ALA A 248 -17.29 -23.69 -12.62
N PHE A 249 -16.57 -24.76 -12.96
CA PHE A 249 -15.75 -25.53 -12.02
C PHE A 249 -14.66 -24.67 -11.34
N LEU A 250 -13.88 -23.93 -12.15
CA LEU A 250 -12.84 -23.06 -11.62
C LEU A 250 -13.43 -21.88 -10.83
N SER A 251 -14.55 -21.30 -11.28
CA SER A 251 -15.26 -20.24 -10.57
C SER A 251 -15.73 -20.69 -9.18
N CYS A 252 -16.32 -21.87 -9.09
CA CYS A 252 -16.77 -22.44 -7.82
C CYS A 252 -15.59 -22.59 -6.83
N LEU A 253 -14.48 -23.13 -7.29
CA LEU A 253 -13.27 -23.29 -6.45
C LEU A 253 -12.64 -21.95 -6.08
N TRP A 254 -12.66 -20.98 -7.00
CA TRP A 254 -12.12 -19.66 -6.78
C TRP A 254 -12.93 -18.85 -5.76
N ASP A 255 -14.26 -18.91 -5.84
CA ASP A 255 -15.14 -18.20 -4.90
C ASP A 255 -15.01 -18.70 -3.46
N LYS A 256 -14.66 -19.97 -3.32
CA LYS A 256 -14.42 -20.64 -2.04
C LYS A 256 -12.93 -20.90 -1.81
N TRP A 257 -12.10 -19.94 -2.12
CA TRP A 257 -10.64 -20.02 -1.95
C TRP A 257 -10.23 -20.58 -0.59
N MET A 258 -9.29 -21.53 -0.58
CA MET A 258 -8.78 -22.21 0.63
C MET A 258 -9.84 -23.00 1.43
N GLN A 259 -11.04 -23.17 0.92
CA GLN A 259 -12.07 -23.99 1.54
C GLN A 259 -12.11 -25.38 0.90
N GLN A 260 -12.37 -26.39 1.73
CA GLN A 260 -12.61 -27.76 1.28
C GLN A 260 -14.06 -27.85 0.79
N ILE A 261 -14.26 -28.01 -0.51
CA ILE A 261 -15.58 -28.03 -1.14
C ILE A 261 -15.92 -29.48 -1.50
N PRO A 262 -17.06 -30.02 -1.02
CA PRO A 262 -17.52 -31.36 -1.41
C PRO A 262 -17.74 -31.45 -2.92
N HIS A 263 -17.40 -32.59 -3.51
CA HIS A 263 -17.64 -32.84 -4.95
C HIS A 263 -19.11 -32.69 -5.33
N SER A 264 -20.04 -33.04 -4.43
CA SER A 264 -21.49 -32.85 -4.63
C SER A 264 -21.87 -31.38 -4.80
N GLU A 265 -21.29 -30.50 -4.02
CA GLU A 265 -21.53 -29.06 -4.09
C GLU A 265 -20.95 -28.45 -5.39
N ILE A 266 -19.73 -28.85 -5.77
CA ILE A 266 -19.13 -28.42 -7.04
C ILE A 266 -20.00 -28.89 -8.22
N HIS A 267 -20.47 -30.15 -8.18
CA HIS A 267 -21.30 -30.71 -9.24
C HIS A 267 -22.63 -29.93 -9.40
N LEU A 268 -23.31 -29.62 -8.29
CA LEU A 268 -24.55 -28.82 -8.28
C LEU A 268 -24.31 -27.43 -8.86
N PHE A 269 -23.23 -26.76 -8.43
CA PHE A 269 -22.85 -25.43 -8.94
C PHE A 269 -22.64 -25.44 -10.46
N VAL A 270 -21.85 -26.41 -10.97
CA VAL A 270 -21.53 -26.49 -12.39
C VAL A 270 -22.72 -26.84 -13.26
N LYS A 271 -23.67 -27.66 -12.74
CA LYS A 271 -24.86 -28.09 -13.47
C LYS A 271 -26.00 -27.10 -13.36
N GLY A 272 -25.89 -26.05 -12.53
CA GLY A 272 -26.98 -25.09 -12.29
C GLY A 272 -28.19 -25.72 -11.61
N GLU A 273 -28.00 -26.81 -10.88
CA GLU A 273 -29.10 -27.49 -10.16
C GLU A 273 -29.29 -26.80 -8.81
N MET A 274 -30.57 -26.57 -8.42
CA MET A 274 -30.90 -25.96 -7.14
C MET A 274 -30.54 -26.89 -5.96
N GLU A 275 -30.15 -26.31 -4.84
CA GLU A 275 -29.97 -27.02 -3.56
C GLU A 275 -31.22 -27.84 -3.23
N GLY A 276 -31.04 -29.15 -3.02
CA GLY A 276 -32.12 -30.08 -2.68
C GLY A 276 -32.11 -31.37 -3.48
N LYS A 277 -31.52 -31.41 -4.67
CA LYS A 277 -31.32 -32.69 -5.38
C LYS A 277 -30.10 -33.42 -4.82
N LYS A 278 -30.31 -34.51 -4.12
CA LYS A 278 -29.26 -35.42 -3.68
C LYS A 278 -28.59 -36.09 -4.89
N THR A 279 -27.51 -35.50 -5.40
CA THR A 279 -26.65 -36.19 -6.38
C THR A 279 -25.92 -37.32 -5.66
N LYS A 280 -25.93 -38.53 -6.24
CA LYS A 280 -25.12 -39.64 -5.70
C LYS A 280 -23.65 -39.20 -5.64
N ASN A 281 -23.00 -39.30 -4.47
CA ASN A 281 -21.62 -38.89 -4.25
C ASN A 281 -20.65 -39.45 -5.30
N GLU A 282 -20.84 -40.70 -5.73
CA GLU A 282 -20.02 -41.35 -6.77
C GLU A 282 -20.11 -40.65 -8.12
N THR A 283 -21.31 -40.15 -8.50
CA THR A 283 -21.53 -39.42 -9.76
C THR A 283 -20.82 -38.06 -9.70
N ALA A 284 -20.94 -37.36 -8.59
CA ALA A 284 -20.28 -36.07 -8.39
C ALA A 284 -18.77 -36.20 -8.38
N GLN A 285 -18.23 -37.23 -7.72
CA GLN A 285 -16.79 -37.51 -7.69
C GLN A 285 -16.25 -37.81 -9.11
N LYS A 286 -16.90 -38.67 -9.87
CA LYS A 286 -16.50 -38.98 -11.26
C LYS A 286 -16.53 -37.73 -12.14
N PHE A 287 -17.55 -36.89 -11.98
CA PHE A 287 -17.67 -35.63 -12.70
C PHE A 287 -16.53 -34.67 -12.37
N CYS A 288 -16.28 -34.41 -11.08
CA CYS A 288 -15.20 -33.52 -10.65
C CYS A 288 -13.82 -34.03 -11.08
N GLN A 289 -13.60 -35.34 -10.98
CA GLN A 289 -12.37 -35.97 -11.45
C GLN A 289 -12.18 -35.80 -12.95
N LYS A 290 -13.26 -35.96 -13.74
CA LYS A 290 -13.23 -35.72 -15.18
C LYS A 290 -12.85 -34.28 -15.49
N MET A 291 -13.49 -33.29 -14.84
CA MET A 291 -13.18 -31.85 -15.04
C MET A 291 -11.72 -31.56 -14.73
N LYS A 292 -11.22 -32.02 -13.57
CA LYS A 292 -9.82 -31.83 -13.21
C LYS A 292 -8.86 -32.46 -14.21
N ASN A 293 -9.13 -33.69 -14.66
CA ASN A 293 -8.30 -34.42 -15.61
C ASN A 293 -8.26 -33.75 -17.00
N GLU A 294 -9.42 -33.23 -17.47
CA GLU A 294 -9.49 -32.47 -18.73
C GLU A 294 -8.69 -31.17 -18.66
N ILE A 295 -8.70 -30.46 -17.53
CA ILE A 295 -7.85 -29.29 -17.33
C ILE A 295 -6.38 -29.72 -17.24
N LYS A 296 -6.07 -30.82 -16.51
CA LYS A 296 -4.72 -31.37 -16.36
C LYS A 296 -4.08 -31.75 -17.70
N SER A 297 -4.86 -32.27 -18.62
CA SER A 297 -4.35 -32.61 -19.97
C SER A 297 -3.81 -31.40 -20.75
N LYS A 298 -4.24 -30.20 -20.39
CA LYS A 298 -3.84 -28.91 -21.01
C LYS A 298 -2.96 -28.06 -20.09
N CYS A 299 -2.94 -28.35 -18.80
CA CYS A 299 -2.22 -27.60 -17.77
C CYS A 299 -1.70 -28.53 -16.68
N THR A 300 -0.42 -28.91 -16.75
CA THR A 300 0.20 -29.81 -15.79
C THR A 300 0.29 -29.26 -14.37
N ASP A 301 0.27 -27.92 -14.23
CA ASP A 301 0.36 -27.25 -12.93
C ASP A 301 -0.95 -27.30 -12.13
N ILE A 302 -2.04 -27.77 -12.70
CA ILE A 302 -3.35 -27.78 -12.03
C ILE A 302 -3.37 -28.61 -10.74
N ASP A 303 -2.60 -29.70 -10.66
CA ASP A 303 -2.50 -30.51 -9.44
C ASP A 303 -1.80 -29.79 -8.28
N LYS A 304 -1.00 -28.78 -8.57
CA LYS A 304 -0.36 -27.93 -7.56
C LYS A 304 -1.36 -26.94 -6.97
N ILE A 305 -2.38 -26.58 -7.74
CA ILE A 305 -3.36 -25.53 -7.43
C ILE A 305 -4.64 -26.12 -6.86
N ILE A 306 -5.14 -27.21 -7.46
CA ILE A 306 -6.35 -27.90 -7.02
C ILE A 306 -5.94 -29.19 -6.30
N THR A 307 -5.98 -29.14 -4.99
CA THR A 307 -5.60 -30.24 -4.12
C THR A 307 -6.80 -31.05 -3.66
N THR A 308 -6.57 -32.25 -3.15
CA THR A 308 -7.58 -33.14 -2.56
C THR A 308 -7.22 -33.36 -1.07
N PRO A 309 -7.50 -32.36 -0.21
CA PRO A 309 -7.08 -32.42 1.19
C PRO A 309 -7.81 -33.53 1.96
N THR A 310 -9.04 -33.85 1.57
CA THR A 310 -9.87 -34.89 2.12
C THR A 310 -10.56 -35.63 0.99
N SER A 311 -10.78 -36.96 1.14
CA SER A 311 -11.51 -37.75 0.16
C SER A 311 -12.89 -37.13 -0.12
N GLY A 312 -13.23 -36.98 -1.40
CA GLY A 312 -14.50 -36.40 -1.82
C GLY A 312 -14.57 -34.86 -1.81
N HIS A 313 -13.44 -34.17 -1.59
CA HIS A 313 -13.34 -32.72 -1.57
C HIS A 313 -12.24 -32.20 -2.47
N TYR A 314 -12.45 -31.00 -3.03
CA TYR A 314 -11.39 -30.23 -3.67
C TYR A 314 -11.19 -28.90 -2.94
N MET A 315 -10.00 -28.37 -3.04
CA MET A 315 -9.61 -27.07 -2.54
C MET A 315 -8.69 -26.40 -3.56
N MET A 316 -8.96 -25.13 -3.87
CA MET A 316 -8.04 -24.29 -4.64
C MET A 316 -7.21 -23.46 -3.67
N ALA A 317 -5.90 -23.52 -3.82
CA ALA A 317 -4.95 -22.84 -2.96
C ALA A 317 -3.66 -22.50 -3.72
N ASP A 318 -2.83 -21.65 -3.14
CA ASP A 318 -1.48 -21.44 -3.63
C ASP A 318 -0.66 -22.73 -3.48
N PRO A 319 0.18 -23.08 -4.46
CA PRO A 319 1.09 -24.23 -4.32
C PRO A 319 2.07 -23.99 -3.16
N LEU A 320 2.31 -25.04 -2.38
CA LEU A 320 3.31 -25.06 -1.31
C LEU A 320 4.73 -24.85 -1.83
#